data_fb761ff38fae7e3d07bf1314784df64b
#
_entry.id   fb761ff38fae7e3d07bf1314784df64b
#
_cell.length_a   1.000
_cell.length_b   1.000
_cell.length_c   1.000
_cell.angle_alpha   90.00
_cell.angle_beta   90.00
_cell.angle_gamma   90.00
#
_symmetry.space_group_name_H-M   'P 1'
#
loop_
_entity.id
_entity.type
_entity.pdbx_description
1 polymer ?
#
loop_
_entity_poly.entity_id
_entity_poly.type
_entity_poly.pdbx_seq_one_letter_code
_entity_poly.pdbx_strand_id
1 'polypeptide(L)'
;MVRKTCLITLGLSAYLCGWGQQKEQPNIVFYITDDMGWMDTPLYNSATQVQNPNLEKIAKQGLVFNKAFIASPACAPSRAALLTGLMPARTGAEANHTYPNPKFPLLHKGLQESGYEVAAFGKVAHGEMNHACGFDFYSGGMNGLTENVTEYLDNRTEGAPVALLVGDRRPHVPWTDKLLYQPAEITVPDFLINTKETREHRAMYYSDITGVDQEVGRIYELARERFGDNFILVFSSDHGAQWPFAKWNLYDAGIKVPLLVVWPGHIAPNTRTDAMVSWIDIFPTLLDVVGNKVSDNLDGESFRKVLEGKTDQFRENIFTTHSGDGKMNVYPIRSVRNDRFKFILNLYPENYHSNHSDILRKPRAGAYWDSWDKAAKTDPAAAAIIQKYYVRPAEEFYDLKIDPTEQKNLIDNDEYQEQIQKMRQLLEAWMNEQGDTRALFETPYPISGPRPHELGIR
;
A
#
# COMPACT_ATOMS: atom_id res chain seq x y z
N MET A 1 -47.46 -16.77 -81.57
CA MET A 1 -47.30 -15.67 -80.60
C MET A 1 -47.08 -16.29 -79.26
N VAL A 2 -45.85 -16.31 -78.76
CA VAL A 2 -45.49 -16.86 -77.44
C VAL A 2 -45.10 -15.73 -76.57
N ARG A 3 -45.86 -15.46 -75.53
CA ARG A 3 -45.52 -14.46 -74.55
C ARG A 3 -44.51 -15.05 -73.50
N LYS A 4 -43.38 -14.48 -73.44
CA LYS A 4 -42.39 -14.78 -72.39
C LYS A 4 -42.70 -13.90 -71.15
N THR A 5 -43.05 -14.53 -70.03
CA THR A 5 -43.20 -13.85 -68.68
C THR A 5 -41.83 -13.85 -68.01
N CYS A 6 -41.30 -12.65 -67.73
CA CYS A 6 -40.09 -12.47 -66.97
C CYS A 6 -40.47 -12.37 -65.43
N LEU A 7 -40.00 -13.34 -64.65
CA LEU A 7 -40.08 -13.30 -63.23
C LEU A 7 -38.86 -12.48 -62.73
N ILE A 8 -39.09 -11.37 -62.06
CA ILE A 8 -38.08 -10.58 -61.34
C ILE A 8 -38.11 -11.08 -59.89
N THR A 9 -37.02 -11.78 -59.49
CA THR A 9 -36.80 -12.20 -58.11
C THR A 9 -36.08 -11.05 -57.37
N LEU A 10 -36.80 -10.34 -56.48
CA LEU A 10 -36.20 -9.40 -55.55
C LEU A 10 -35.50 -10.19 -54.43
N GLY A 11 -34.17 -10.16 -54.43
CA GLY A 11 -33.37 -10.65 -53.32
C GLY A 11 -33.36 -9.62 -52.19
N LEU A 12 -34.03 -9.94 -51.08
CA LEU A 12 -33.89 -9.18 -49.82
C LEU A 12 -32.56 -9.57 -49.19
N SER A 13 -31.54 -8.72 -49.31
CA SER A 13 -30.30 -8.84 -48.53
C SER A 13 -30.57 -8.30 -47.12
N ALA A 14 -30.80 -9.19 -46.15
CA ALA A 14 -30.82 -8.85 -44.75
C ALA A 14 -29.41 -8.50 -44.30
N TYR A 15 -29.11 -7.22 -44.13
CA TYR A 15 -27.95 -6.73 -43.40
C TYR A 15 -28.15 -7.12 -41.93
N LEU A 16 -27.56 -8.20 -41.46
CA LEU A 16 -27.33 -8.48 -40.08
C LEU A 16 -26.26 -7.47 -39.60
N CYS A 17 -26.69 -6.30 -39.11
CA CYS A 17 -25.83 -5.49 -38.23
C CYS A 17 -25.55 -6.34 -37.01
N GLY A 18 -24.39 -7.01 -37.01
CA GLY A 18 -23.84 -7.56 -35.80
C GLY A 18 -23.55 -6.39 -34.84
N TRP A 19 -24.47 -6.15 -33.93
CA TRP A 19 -24.17 -5.36 -32.76
C TRP A 19 -23.16 -6.17 -31.95
N GLY A 20 -21.87 -5.89 -32.18
CA GLY A 20 -20.85 -6.32 -31.26
C GLY A 20 -21.28 -5.76 -29.90
N GLN A 21 -21.65 -6.62 -28.97
CA GLN A 21 -21.84 -6.25 -27.57
C GLN A 21 -20.56 -5.54 -27.15
N GLN A 22 -20.59 -4.22 -27.06
CA GLN A 22 -19.52 -3.44 -26.46
C GLN A 22 -19.44 -3.98 -25.03
N LYS A 23 -18.34 -4.66 -24.71
CA LYS A 23 -18.16 -5.29 -23.41
C LYS A 23 -18.27 -4.18 -22.39
N GLU A 24 -19.28 -4.27 -21.53
CA GLU A 24 -19.56 -3.26 -20.52
C GLU A 24 -18.33 -3.08 -19.64
N GLN A 25 -17.82 -1.85 -19.50
CA GLN A 25 -16.65 -1.56 -18.68
C GLN A 25 -16.96 -1.93 -17.22
N PRO A 26 -16.05 -2.63 -16.49
CA PRO A 26 -16.31 -3.01 -15.11
C PRO A 26 -16.33 -1.78 -14.19
N ASN A 27 -17.24 -1.74 -13.24
CA ASN A 27 -17.12 -0.78 -12.15
C ASN A 27 -15.86 -1.08 -11.32
N ILE A 28 -15.26 -0.07 -10.71
CA ILE A 28 -14.03 -0.22 -9.93
C ILE A 28 -14.32 0.10 -8.47
N VAL A 29 -13.87 -0.77 -7.57
CA VAL A 29 -13.89 -0.54 -6.13
C VAL A 29 -12.47 -0.70 -5.62
N PHE A 30 -11.83 0.38 -5.20
CA PHE A 30 -10.51 0.33 -4.60
C PHE A 30 -10.60 0.70 -3.12
N TYR A 31 -10.46 -0.31 -2.25
CA TYR A 31 -10.46 -0.15 -0.80
C TYR A 31 -9.03 -0.06 -0.27
N ILE A 32 -8.70 1.05 0.35
CA ILE A 32 -7.37 1.39 0.85
C ILE A 32 -7.44 1.51 2.37
N THR A 33 -6.64 0.73 3.10
CA THR A 33 -6.45 0.90 4.55
C THR A 33 -5.25 1.81 4.83
N ASP A 34 -5.17 2.34 6.04
CA ASP A 34 -4.13 3.24 6.52
C ASP A 34 -3.35 2.56 7.66
N ASP A 35 -2.06 2.26 7.47
CA ASP A 35 -1.19 1.62 8.48
C ASP A 35 -1.47 0.11 8.74
N MET A 36 -1.99 -0.66 7.80
CA MET A 36 -2.23 -2.10 8.00
C MET A 36 -1.03 -2.95 7.58
N GLY A 37 -0.38 -3.60 8.55
CA GLY A 37 0.74 -4.50 8.29
C GLY A 37 0.31 -5.80 7.60
N TRP A 38 1.11 -6.25 6.62
CA TRP A 38 0.86 -7.51 5.89
C TRP A 38 0.89 -8.75 6.81
N MET A 39 1.70 -8.72 7.87
CA MET A 39 1.79 -9.82 8.85
C MET A 39 0.59 -9.90 9.80
N ASP A 40 -0.23 -8.87 9.85
CA ASP A 40 -1.34 -8.75 10.79
C ASP A 40 -2.69 -9.15 10.14
N THR A 41 -2.65 -10.04 9.14
CA THR A 41 -3.82 -10.67 8.54
C THR A 41 -3.56 -12.16 8.25
N PRO A 42 -4.54 -13.06 8.49
CA PRO A 42 -4.43 -14.50 8.19
C PRO A 42 -4.13 -14.80 6.73
N LEU A 43 -4.40 -13.88 5.82
CA LEU A 43 -4.07 -14.04 4.40
C LEU A 43 -2.58 -14.29 4.15
N TYR A 44 -1.71 -13.78 5.02
CA TYR A 44 -0.24 -13.88 4.86
C TYR A 44 0.45 -14.54 6.05
N ASN A 45 -0.16 -14.50 7.22
CA ASN A 45 0.40 -15.02 8.45
C ASN A 45 -0.66 -15.81 9.22
N SER A 46 -0.66 -17.13 9.05
CA SER A 46 -1.61 -18.02 9.74
C SER A 46 -1.43 -18.06 11.28
N ALA A 47 -0.30 -17.53 11.79
CA ALA A 47 -0.04 -17.45 13.22
C ALA A 47 -0.56 -16.16 13.88
N THR A 48 -1.05 -15.19 13.10
CA THR A 48 -1.67 -13.97 13.66
C THR A 48 -2.96 -14.32 14.40
N GLN A 49 -3.23 -13.61 15.49
CA GLN A 49 -4.49 -13.75 16.24
C GLN A 49 -5.61 -12.86 15.67
N VAL A 50 -5.30 -12.00 14.70
CA VAL A 50 -6.30 -11.17 14.03
C VAL A 50 -7.31 -12.04 13.29
N GLN A 51 -8.58 -11.71 13.40
CA GLN A 51 -9.68 -12.39 12.71
C GLN A 51 -10.17 -11.50 11.56
N ASN A 52 -10.01 -12.01 10.34
CA ASN A 52 -10.44 -11.34 9.11
C ASN A 52 -11.34 -12.24 8.24
N PRO A 53 -12.49 -12.72 8.76
CA PRO A 53 -13.33 -13.70 8.05
C PRO A 53 -13.90 -13.15 6.72
N ASN A 54 -14.14 -11.84 6.62
CA ASN A 54 -14.62 -11.23 5.38
C ASN A 54 -13.52 -11.14 4.33
N LEU A 55 -12.32 -10.71 4.69
CA LEU A 55 -11.16 -10.70 3.78
C LEU A 55 -10.82 -12.12 3.31
N GLU A 56 -10.89 -13.11 4.18
CA GLU A 56 -10.69 -14.52 3.79
C GLU A 56 -11.78 -15.02 2.84
N LYS A 57 -13.05 -14.59 3.05
CA LYS A 57 -14.16 -14.88 2.12
C LYS A 57 -13.94 -14.21 0.75
N ILE A 58 -13.53 -12.94 0.74
CA ILE A 58 -13.25 -12.18 -0.49
C ILE A 58 -12.04 -12.78 -1.22
N ALA A 59 -10.99 -13.19 -0.50
CA ALA A 59 -9.80 -13.82 -1.09
C ALA A 59 -10.12 -15.11 -1.85
N LYS A 60 -11.11 -15.88 -1.40
CA LYS A 60 -11.61 -17.07 -2.12
C LYS A 60 -12.29 -16.74 -3.44
N GLN A 61 -12.58 -15.48 -3.73
CA GLN A 61 -13.20 -15.03 -4.98
C GLN A 61 -12.19 -14.37 -5.93
N GLY A 62 -10.93 -14.23 -5.56
CA GLY A 62 -9.94 -13.48 -6.32
C GLY A 62 -8.52 -14.04 -6.26
N LEU A 63 -7.58 -13.15 -6.54
CA LEU A 63 -6.14 -13.37 -6.55
C LEU A 63 -5.47 -12.61 -5.41
N VAL A 64 -4.72 -13.32 -4.57
CA VAL A 64 -3.89 -12.73 -3.51
C VAL A 64 -2.44 -12.64 -3.99
N PHE A 65 -1.84 -11.45 -3.91
CA PHE A 65 -0.43 -11.22 -4.21
C PHE A 65 0.42 -11.47 -2.97
N ASN A 66 1.30 -12.45 -3.01
CA ASN A 66 2.22 -12.73 -1.90
C ASN A 66 3.31 -11.66 -1.72
N LYS A 67 3.57 -10.85 -2.77
CA LYS A 67 4.70 -9.93 -2.87
C LYS A 67 4.26 -8.59 -3.48
N ALA A 68 3.45 -7.83 -2.73
CA ALA A 68 3.06 -6.47 -3.10
C ALA A 68 3.78 -5.46 -2.18
N PHE A 69 4.28 -4.37 -2.76
CA PHE A 69 5.09 -3.37 -2.08
C PHE A 69 4.64 -1.96 -2.42
N ILE A 70 4.98 -1.01 -1.52
CA ILE A 70 4.71 0.42 -1.74
C ILE A 70 6.00 1.16 -2.13
N ALA A 71 5.88 2.39 -2.60
CA ALA A 71 7.04 3.22 -2.98
C ALA A 71 7.72 3.88 -1.77
N SER A 72 6.93 4.19 -0.72
CA SER A 72 7.43 4.86 0.48
C SER A 72 6.56 4.55 1.69
N PRO A 73 7.14 4.18 2.87
CA PRO A 73 6.39 3.80 4.06
C PRO A 73 5.89 5.02 4.89
N ALA A 74 5.30 5.99 4.19
CA ALA A 74 4.63 7.14 4.79
C ALA A 74 3.43 7.55 3.93
N CYS A 75 2.36 8.04 4.57
CA CYS A 75 1.05 8.21 3.92
C CYS A 75 1.10 9.11 2.68
N ALA A 76 1.66 10.32 2.79
CA ALA A 76 1.65 11.27 1.67
C ALA A 76 2.46 10.77 0.46
N PRO A 77 3.73 10.35 0.60
CA PRO A 77 4.51 9.89 -0.55
C PRO A 77 3.99 8.57 -1.13
N SER A 78 3.48 7.64 -0.31
CA SER A 78 2.89 6.39 -0.81
C SER A 78 1.65 6.65 -1.68
N ARG A 79 0.71 7.45 -1.17
CA ARG A 79 -0.53 7.79 -1.89
C ARG A 79 -0.27 8.68 -3.09
N ALA A 80 0.71 9.59 -3.03
CA ALA A 80 1.15 10.37 -4.18
C ALA A 80 1.72 9.47 -5.29
N ALA A 81 2.57 8.51 -4.93
CA ALA A 81 3.13 7.54 -5.87
C ALA A 81 2.04 6.66 -6.52
N LEU A 82 1.05 6.19 -5.73
CA LEU A 82 -0.14 5.50 -6.27
C LEU A 82 -0.84 6.34 -7.32
N LEU A 83 -1.18 7.58 -6.98
CA LEU A 83 -2.01 8.46 -7.82
C LEU A 83 -1.29 8.98 -9.06
N THR A 84 0.05 9.04 -9.04
CA THR A 84 0.84 9.53 -10.18
C THR A 84 1.49 8.43 -11.01
N GLY A 85 1.62 7.21 -10.46
CA GLY A 85 2.41 6.13 -11.06
C GLY A 85 3.91 6.43 -11.12
N LEU A 86 4.40 7.36 -10.29
CA LEU A 86 5.77 7.85 -10.27
C LEU A 86 6.39 7.72 -8.88
N MET A 87 7.68 7.48 -8.82
CA MET A 87 8.42 7.43 -7.56
C MET A 87 8.52 8.81 -6.88
N PRO A 88 8.61 8.88 -5.54
CA PRO A 88 8.59 10.13 -4.79
C PRO A 88 9.61 11.17 -5.24
N ALA A 89 10.86 10.78 -5.55
CA ALA A 89 11.90 11.71 -6.00
C ALA A 89 11.53 12.44 -7.30
N ARG A 90 10.86 11.75 -8.24
CA ARG A 90 10.43 12.36 -9.51
C ARG A 90 9.32 13.40 -9.33
N THR A 91 8.43 13.15 -8.37
CA THR A 91 7.28 14.03 -8.15
C THR A 91 7.55 15.16 -7.19
N GLY A 92 8.58 15.06 -6.34
CA GLY A 92 8.87 15.95 -5.22
C GLY A 92 8.05 15.64 -3.96
N ALA A 93 7.18 14.60 -3.98
CA ALA A 93 6.44 14.14 -2.81
C ALA A 93 7.27 13.11 -2.02
N GLU A 94 8.43 13.51 -1.51
CA GLU A 94 9.40 12.59 -0.89
C GLU A 94 9.22 12.40 0.61
N ALA A 95 8.87 13.46 1.34
CA ALA A 95 8.62 13.42 2.77
C ALA A 95 7.11 13.36 3.07
N ASN A 96 6.74 12.91 4.26
CA ASN A 96 5.34 12.97 4.66
C ASN A 96 4.86 14.44 4.69
N HIS A 97 3.58 14.69 4.41
CA HIS A 97 2.99 16.02 4.26
C HIS A 97 3.54 16.86 3.10
N THR A 98 4.30 16.27 2.17
CA THR A 98 4.63 16.89 0.89
C THR A 98 3.71 16.36 -0.22
N TYR A 99 3.58 17.11 -1.30
CA TYR A 99 2.65 16.81 -2.40
C TYR A 99 3.36 16.77 -3.74
N PRO A 100 2.88 15.99 -4.70
CA PRO A 100 3.47 15.94 -6.02
C PRO A 100 3.34 17.30 -6.71
N ASN A 101 4.37 17.65 -7.50
CA ASN A 101 4.32 18.85 -8.32
C ASN A 101 3.10 18.78 -9.25
N PRO A 102 2.26 19.85 -9.33
CA PRO A 102 1.03 19.86 -10.14
C PRO A 102 1.21 19.60 -11.64
N LYS A 103 2.44 19.68 -12.17
CA LYS A 103 2.74 19.32 -13.57
C LYS A 103 2.51 17.83 -13.87
N PHE A 104 2.54 16.96 -12.84
CA PHE A 104 2.33 15.54 -13.02
C PHE A 104 0.83 15.21 -12.99
N PRO A 105 0.32 14.51 -14.02
CA PRO A 105 -1.09 14.11 -14.05
C PRO A 105 -1.38 13.08 -12.95
N LEU A 106 -2.61 13.11 -12.43
CA LEU A 106 -3.11 12.10 -11.54
C LEU A 106 -3.83 11.02 -12.36
N LEU A 107 -3.45 9.76 -12.20
CA LEU A 107 -3.87 8.67 -13.09
C LEU A 107 -5.38 8.37 -13.02
N HIS A 108 -6.06 8.68 -11.91
CA HIS A 108 -7.54 8.54 -11.84
C HIS A 108 -8.25 9.44 -12.88
N LYS A 109 -7.63 10.53 -13.34
CA LYS A 109 -8.17 11.35 -14.43
C LYS A 109 -8.26 10.57 -15.73
N GLY A 110 -7.37 9.61 -15.96
CA GLY A 110 -7.48 8.70 -17.09
C GLY A 110 -8.73 7.80 -17.02
N LEU A 111 -9.24 7.48 -15.83
CA LEU A 111 -10.54 6.84 -15.68
C LEU A 111 -11.67 7.80 -16.06
N GLN A 112 -11.63 9.07 -15.62
CA GLN A 112 -12.61 10.10 -16.01
C GLN A 112 -12.62 10.30 -17.53
N GLU A 113 -11.45 10.37 -18.17
CA GLU A 113 -11.29 10.43 -19.62
C GLU A 113 -11.84 9.19 -20.34
N SER A 114 -11.87 8.04 -19.66
CA SER A 114 -12.48 6.80 -20.14
C SER A 114 -13.99 6.71 -19.89
N GLY A 115 -14.60 7.80 -19.38
CA GLY A 115 -16.04 7.89 -19.14
C GLY A 115 -16.50 7.43 -17.76
N TYR A 116 -15.58 7.17 -16.82
CA TYR A 116 -15.92 6.83 -15.44
C TYR A 116 -16.29 8.07 -14.63
N GLU A 117 -17.27 7.93 -13.76
CA GLU A 117 -17.46 8.82 -12.63
C GLU A 117 -16.54 8.33 -11.49
N VAL A 118 -15.62 9.17 -11.02
CA VAL A 118 -14.64 8.82 -9.97
C VAL A 118 -15.09 9.43 -8.65
N ALA A 119 -15.55 8.59 -7.73
CA ALA A 119 -16.02 9.00 -6.40
C ALA A 119 -15.04 8.54 -5.32
N ALA A 120 -14.63 9.44 -4.44
CA ALA A 120 -13.68 9.18 -3.38
C ALA A 120 -14.31 9.40 -2.00
N PHE A 121 -14.02 8.47 -1.07
CA PHE A 121 -14.56 8.45 0.29
C PHE A 121 -13.43 8.29 1.30
N GLY A 122 -13.42 9.10 2.37
CA GLY A 122 -12.43 9.04 3.42
C GLY A 122 -11.02 9.44 2.95
N LYS A 123 -9.98 8.71 3.38
CA LYS A 123 -8.57 9.03 3.13
C LYS A 123 -8.04 8.33 1.88
N VAL A 124 -8.36 8.84 0.70
CA VAL A 124 -7.82 8.33 -0.58
C VAL A 124 -6.45 8.93 -0.88
N ALA A 125 -6.33 10.25 -0.86
CA ALA A 125 -5.07 10.97 -0.86
C ALA A 125 -4.68 11.41 0.57
N HIS A 126 -3.61 12.20 0.72
CA HIS A 126 -3.20 12.69 2.03
C HIS A 126 -3.57 14.17 2.21
N GLY A 127 -4.22 14.50 3.35
CA GLY A 127 -4.51 15.88 3.73
C GLY A 127 -5.28 16.65 2.64
N GLU A 128 -4.84 17.87 2.36
CA GLU A 128 -5.47 18.77 1.38
C GLU A 128 -5.45 18.23 -0.06
N MET A 129 -4.59 17.26 -0.36
CA MET A 129 -4.56 16.64 -1.68
C MET A 129 -5.88 15.96 -2.04
N ASN A 130 -6.66 15.46 -1.06
CA ASN A 130 -7.99 14.91 -1.33
C ASN A 130 -8.91 15.91 -2.05
N HIS A 131 -8.86 17.19 -1.69
CA HIS A 131 -9.63 18.25 -2.34
C HIS A 131 -9.02 18.68 -3.68
N ALA A 132 -7.69 18.63 -3.80
CA ALA A 132 -6.97 19.03 -5.00
C ALA A 132 -6.99 17.97 -6.13
N CYS A 133 -7.33 16.71 -5.84
CA CYS A 133 -7.35 15.61 -6.81
C CYS A 133 -8.35 15.84 -7.95
N GLY A 134 -9.48 16.53 -7.70
CA GLY A 134 -10.53 16.75 -8.69
C GLY A 134 -11.28 15.46 -9.01
N PHE A 135 -11.66 14.70 -7.98
CA PHE A 135 -12.66 13.63 -8.07
C PHE A 135 -14.02 14.21 -8.44
N ASP A 136 -14.85 13.46 -9.14
CA ASP A 136 -16.22 13.91 -9.49
C ASP A 136 -17.09 14.02 -8.23
N PHE A 137 -16.81 13.19 -7.23
CA PHE A 137 -17.41 13.25 -5.90
C PHE A 137 -16.35 12.99 -4.82
N TYR A 138 -16.40 13.73 -3.71
CA TYR A 138 -15.55 13.50 -2.55
C TYR A 138 -16.31 13.68 -1.24
N SER A 139 -16.27 12.65 -0.38
CA SER A 139 -16.75 12.69 0.99
C SER A 139 -15.60 12.40 1.96
N GLY A 140 -15.17 13.39 2.75
CA GLY A 140 -14.09 13.27 3.73
C GLY A 140 -14.46 12.56 5.03
N GLY A 141 -15.71 12.08 5.18
CA GLY A 141 -16.16 11.36 6.38
C GLY A 141 -15.37 10.06 6.58
N MET A 142 -14.75 9.93 7.76
CA MET A 142 -13.91 8.75 8.11
C MET A 142 -14.71 7.63 8.77
N ASN A 143 -15.95 7.87 9.14
CA ASN A 143 -16.86 6.91 9.74
C ASN A 143 -18.04 6.65 8.80
N GLY A 144 -18.63 5.46 8.86
CA GLY A 144 -19.79 5.12 8.04
C GLY A 144 -19.45 5.11 6.54
N LEU A 145 -18.30 4.56 6.16
CA LEU A 145 -17.87 4.55 4.75
C LEU A 145 -18.89 3.83 3.86
N THR A 146 -19.39 2.68 4.30
CA THR A 146 -20.42 1.94 3.56
C THR A 146 -21.69 2.74 3.40
N GLU A 147 -22.16 3.42 4.46
CA GLU A 147 -23.33 4.27 4.45
C GLU A 147 -23.16 5.45 3.47
N ASN A 148 -21.97 6.11 3.49
CA ASN A 148 -21.66 7.21 2.57
C ASN A 148 -21.61 6.74 1.11
N VAL A 149 -21.02 5.57 0.85
CA VAL A 149 -20.99 4.97 -0.51
C VAL A 149 -22.40 4.60 -0.96
N THR A 150 -23.22 4.03 -0.07
CA THR A 150 -24.62 3.68 -0.38
C THR A 150 -25.43 4.93 -0.74
N GLU A 151 -25.36 5.98 0.08
CA GLU A 151 -26.07 7.25 -0.18
C GLU A 151 -25.65 7.86 -1.52
N TYR A 152 -24.36 7.83 -1.83
CA TYR A 152 -23.88 8.30 -3.13
C TYR A 152 -24.45 7.46 -4.28
N LEU A 153 -24.41 6.12 -4.18
CA LEU A 153 -24.93 5.23 -5.22
C LEU A 153 -26.45 5.36 -5.42
N ASP A 154 -27.20 5.64 -4.36
CA ASP A 154 -28.64 5.86 -4.42
C ASP A 154 -29.02 7.19 -5.09
N ASN A 155 -28.15 8.20 -5.02
CA ASN A 155 -28.44 9.55 -5.52
C ASN A 155 -27.74 9.89 -6.85
N ARG A 156 -26.76 9.06 -7.32
CA ARG A 156 -26.08 9.32 -8.60
C ARG A 156 -26.98 9.05 -9.80
N THR A 157 -26.72 9.75 -10.90
CA THR A 157 -27.35 9.46 -12.18
C THR A 157 -26.79 8.18 -12.76
N GLU A 158 -27.64 7.22 -13.10
CA GLU A 158 -27.22 5.99 -13.77
C GLU A 158 -26.71 6.23 -15.19
N GLY A 159 -25.83 5.35 -15.69
CA GLY A 159 -25.40 5.31 -17.08
C GLY A 159 -23.89 5.25 -17.30
N ALA A 160 -23.09 5.97 -16.51
CA ALA A 160 -21.63 5.86 -16.55
C ALA A 160 -21.11 4.76 -15.61
N PRO A 161 -20.03 4.04 -15.95
CA PRO A 161 -19.36 3.18 -14.98
C PRO A 161 -18.78 4.04 -13.86
N VAL A 162 -18.67 3.47 -12.65
CA VAL A 162 -18.15 4.21 -11.49
C VAL A 162 -16.86 3.59 -10.96
N ALA A 163 -15.93 4.47 -10.54
CA ALA A 163 -14.77 4.10 -9.77
C ALA A 163 -14.93 4.63 -8.33
N LEU A 164 -15.20 3.73 -7.39
CA LEU A 164 -15.31 4.00 -5.96
C LEU A 164 -13.93 3.84 -5.31
N LEU A 165 -13.32 4.92 -4.88
CA LEU A 165 -12.07 4.93 -4.13
C LEU A 165 -12.40 5.11 -2.65
N VAL A 166 -12.23 4.06 -1.84
CA VAL A 166 -12.64 4.03 -0.44
C VAL A 166 -11.41 3.97 0.45
N GLY A 167 -11.08 5.05 1.13
CA GLY A 167 -9.94 5.16 2.02
C GLY A 167 -10.34 5.05 3.49
N ASP A 168 -10.21 3.87 4.08
CA ASP A 168 -10.42 3.66 5.51
C ASP A 168 -9.18 4.13 6.29
N ARG A 169 -9.40 4.99 7.29
CA ARG A 169 -8.31 5.47 8.14
C ARG A 169 -7.78 4.40 9.10
N ARG A 170 -8.53 3.34 9.34
CA ARG A 170 -8.08 2.25 10.23
C ARG A 170 -7.04 1.37 9.53
N PRO A 171 -6.10 0.82 10.29
CA PRO A 171 -5.82 0.95 11.73
C PRO A 171 -4.82 2.06 12.10
N HIS A 172 -4.85 3.24 11.45
CA HIS A 172 -4.01 4.37 11.82
C HIS A 172 -4.32 4.86 13.26
N VAL A 173 -3.30 5.27 13.98
CA VAL A 173 -3.44 5.83 15.34
C VAL A 173 -4.33 7.11 15.36
N PRO A 174 -4.98 7.43 16.51
CA PRO A 174 -5.03 6.66 17.75
C PRO A 174 -5.90 5.41 17.62
N TRP A 175 -5.38 4.25 18.03
CA TRP A 175 -6.10 2.99 17.96
C TRP A 175 -7.34 2.99 18.86
N THR A 176 -8.30 2.11 18.55
CA THR A 176 -9.54 1.98 19.34
C THR A 176 -9.25 1.58 20.79
N ASP A 177 -10.07 2.06 21.72
CA ASP A 177 -10.07 1.61 23.12
C ASP A 177 -11.07 0.45 23.37
N LYS A 178 -11.85 0.07 22.33
CA LYS A 178 -12.78 -1.05 22.37
C LYS A 178 -12.06 -2.34 21.99
N LEU A 179 -11.54 -3.05 22.99
CA LEU A 179 -10.75 -4.27 22.76
C LEU A 179 -11.65 -5.45 22.37
N LEU A 180 -11.32 -6.08 21.25
CA LEU A 180 -11.89 -7.37 20.83
C LEU A 180 -10.97 -8.55 21.20
N TYR A 181 -9.74 -8.28 21.60
CA TYR A 181 -8.70 -9.25 21.92
C TYR A 181 -8.23 -9.08 23.36
N GLN A 182 -7.91 -10.18 24.03
CA GLN A 182 -7.35 -10.15 25.38
C GLN A 182 -5.85 -9.84 25.30
N PRO A 183 -5.36 -8.75 25.91
CA PRO A 183 -3.94 -8.39 25.84
C PRO A 183 -2.99 -9.50 26.34
N ALA A 184 -3.42 -10.30 27.31
CA ALA A 184 -2.61 -11.40 27.86
C ALA A 184 -2.34 -12.52 26.83
N GLU A 185 -3.20 -12.66 25.82
CA GLU A 185 -3.12 -13.70 24.79
C GLU A 185 -2.36 -13.23 23.54
N ILE A 186 -2.02 -11.92 23.43
CA ILE A 186 -1.36 -11.35 22.25
C ILE A 186 0.09 -11.82 22.17
N THR A 187 0.43 -12.43 21.03
CA THR A 187 1.81 -12.72 20.64
C THR A 187 2.46 -11.44 20.08
N VAL A 188 3.64 -11.12 20.59
CA VAL A 188 4.44 -9.98 20.14
C VAL A 188 5.56 -10.51 19.23
N PRO A 189 5.77 -9.94 18.02
CA PRO A 189 6.89 -10.31 17.15
C PRO A 189 8.24 -10.10 17.84
N ASP A 190 9.23 -10.95 17.53
CA ASP A 190 10.55 -10.94 18.16
C ASP A 190 11.35 -9.65 17.97
N PHE A 191 11.02 -8.86 16.96
CA PHE A 191 11.63 -7.55 16.73
C PHE A 191 11.01 -6.41 17.56
N LEU A 192 9.98 -6.71 18.38
CA LEU A 192 9.37 -5.79 19.33
C LEU A 192 9.62 -6.26 20.77
N ILE A 193 9.65 -5.33 21.72
CA ILE A 193 9.81 -5.68 23.14
C ILE A 193 8.46 -6.12 23.72
N ASN A 194 8.41 -7.35 24.22
CA ASN A 194 7.20 -7.94 24.79
C ASN A 194 6.95 -7.44 26.23
N THR A 195 6.24 -6.31 26.35
CA THR A 195 5.75 -5.80 27.63
C THR A 195 4.23 -5.92 27.72
N LYS A 196 3.68 -5.70 28.90
CA LYS A 196 2.23 -5.62 29.09
C LYS A 196 1.63 -4.53 28.19
N GLU A 197 2.26 -3.35 28.18
CA GLU A 197 1.84 -2.17 27.43
C GLU A 197 1.91 -2.43 25.90
N THR A 198 2.92 -3.15 25.42
CA THR A 198 2.99 -3.58 24.02
C THR A 198 1.81 -4.45 23.64
N ARG A 199 1.48 -5.44 24.47
CA ARG A 199 0.34 -6.33 24.21
C ARG A 199 -0.99 -5.58 24.25
N GLU A 200 -1.18 -4.64 25.18
CA GLU A 200 -2.38 -3.79 25.23
C GLU A 200 -2.54 -2.96 23.94
N HIS A 201 -1.48 -2.31 23.47
CA HIS A 201 -1.53 -1.53 22.23
C HIS A 201 -1.73 -2.42 20.99
N ARG A 202 -1.14 -3.62 20.96
CA ARG A 202 -1.41 -4.57 19.86
C ARG A 202 -2.85 -5.09 19.86
N ALA A 203 -3.46 -5.29 21.03
CA ALA A 203 -4.88 -5.64 21.12
C ALA A 203 -5.79 -4.52 20.57
N MET A 204 -5.45 -3.26 20.82
CA MET A 204 -6.14 -2.10 20.23
C MET A 204 -6.00 -2.09 18.71
N TYR A 205 -4.77 -2.20 18.21
CA TYR A 205 -4.47 -2.25 16.78
C TYR A 205 -5.18 -3.41 16.06
N TYR A 206 -5.17 -4.60 16.64
CA TYR A 206 -5.87 -5.78 16.12
C TYR A 206 -7.40 -5.58 16.06
N SER A 207 -7.95 -4.88 17.07
CA SER A 207 -9.38 -4.55 17.10
C SER A 207 -9.77 -3.61 15.96
N ASP A 208 -8.91 -2.65 15.61
CA ASP A 208 -9.11 -1.78 14.45
C ASP A 208 -9.03 -2.55 13.13
N ILE A 209 -8.12 -3.53 12.99
CA ILE A 209 -8.05 -4.38 11.79
C ILE A 209 -9.32 -5.23 11.64
N THR A 210 -9.87 -5.74 12.74
CA THR A 210 -11.17 -6.42 12.68
C THR A 210 -12.29 -5.47 12.24
N GLY A 211 -12.23 -4.20 12.63
CA GLY A 211 -13.13 -3.17 12.13
C GLY A 211 -12.97 -2.91 10.62
N VAL A 212 -11.75 -2.94 10.10
CA VAL A 212 -11.47 -2.89 8.64
C VAL A 212 -12.10 -4.08 7.94
N ASP A 213 -11.93 -5.30 8.47
CA ASP A 213 -12.50 -6.51 7.90
C ASP A 213 -14.02 -6.43 7.75
N GLN A 214 -14.70 -5.94 8.78
CA GLN A 214 -16.15 -5.74 8.76
C GLN A 214 -16.56 -4.72 7.71
N GLU A 215 -15.82 -3.62 7.58
CA GLU A 215 -16.13 -2.53 6.63
C GLU A 215 -15.93 -2.98 5.18
N VAL A 216 -14.76 -3.58 4.87
CA VAL A 216 -14.50 -4.06 3.50
C VAL A 216 -15.47 -5.18 3.10
N GLY A 217 -15.89 -6.01 4.07
CA GLY A 217 -16.94 -7.01 3.84
C GLY A 217 -18.25 -6.37 3.40
N ARG A 218 -18.70 -5.30 4.07
CA ARG A 218 -19.93 -4.56 3.71
C ARG A 218 -19.80 -3.88 2.34
N ILE A 219 -18.66 -3.26 2.04
CA ILE A 219 -18.39 -2.64 0.73
C ILE A 219 -18.40 -3.70 -0.38
N TYR A 220 -17.81 -4.88 -0.14
CA TYR A 220 -17.83 -5.97 -1.11
C TYR A 220 -19.25 -6.48 -1.40
N GLU A 221 -20.07 -6.68 -0.37
CA GLU A 221 -21.47 -7.11 -0.56
C GLU A 221 -22.30 -6.00 -1.27
N LEU A 222 -22.08 -4.73 -0.94
CA LEU A 222 -22.69 -3.60 -1.64
C LEU A 222 -22.29 -3.58 -3.12
N ALA A 223 -21.01 -3.80 -3.45
CA ALA A 223 -20.54 -3.87 -4.83
C ALA A 223 -21.23 -5.01 -5.60
N ARG A 224 -21.36 -6.18 -4.98
CA ARG A 224 -22.06 -7.33 -5.56
C ARG A 224 -23.56 -7.05 -5.78
N GLU A 225 -24.21 -6.38 -4.84
CA GLU A 225 -25.63 -6.02 -4.94
C GLU A 225 -25.86 -5.03 -6.11
N ARG A 226 -25.00 -4.01 -6.25
CA ARG A 226 -25.17 -2.92 -7.20
C ARG A 226 -24.67 -3.25 -8.61
N PHE A 227 -23.60 -4.03 -8.72
CA PHE A 227 -22.90 -4.25 -9.99
C PHE A 227 -22.95 -5.71 -10.46
N GLY A 228 -23.51 -6.64 -9.68
CA GLY A 228 -23.49 -8.08 -9.97
C GLY A 228 -22.07 -8.60 -10.06
N ASP A 229 -21.71 -9.14 -11.22
CA ASP A 229 -20.34 -9.60 -11.52
C ASP A 229 -19.53 -8.59 -12.36
N ASN A 230 -20.13 -7.41 -12.70
CA ASN A 230 -19.48 -6.40 -13.52
C ASN A 230 -18.69 -5.38 -12.66
N PHE A 231 -17.74 -5.87 -11.87
CA PHE A 231 -16.84 -5.00 -11.12
C PHE A 231 -15.45 -5.63 -10.91
N ILE A 232 -14.49 -4.76 -10.62
CA ILE A 232 -13.18 -5.14 -10.11
C ILE A 232 -13.01 -4.54 -8.71
N LEU A 233 -12.66 -5.36 -7.72
CA LEU A 233 -12.32 -4.89 -6.38
C LEU A 233 -10.82 -5.07 -6.16
N VAL A 234 -10.18 -3.99 -5.71
CA VAL A 234 -8.79 -3.99 -5.22
C VAL A 234 -8.81 -3.66 -3.73
N PHE A 235 -8.18 -4.48 -2.92
CA PHE A 235 -7.94 -4.22 -1.50
C PHE A 235 -6.45 -4.13 -1.24
N SER A 236 -5.99 -3.07 -0.57
CA SER A 236 -4.59 -2.92 -0.16
C SER A 236 -4.43 -1.96 1.03
N SER A 237 -3.19 -1.84 1.57
CA SER A 237 -2.81 -0.85 2.57
C SER A 237 -1.80 0.13 2.00
N ASP A 238 -1.83 1.38 2.44
CA ASP A 238 -0.91 2.40 1.95
C ASP A 238 0.55 2.20 2.39
N HIS A 239 0.78 1.52 3.51
CA HIS A 239 2.08 1.03 4.00
C HIS A 239 1.88 0.13 5.22
N GLY A 240 2.99 -0.29 5.86
CA GLY A 240 2.95 -1.09 7.08
C GLY A 240 2.53 -0.32 8.32
N ALA A 241 2.33 -1.05 9.41
CA ALA A 241 1.79 -0.56 10.68
C ALA A 241 2.67 0.49 11.38
N GLN A 242 2.06 1.34 12.21
CA GLN A 242 2.81 2.30 13.02
C GLN A 242 3.49 1.61 14.24
N TRP A 243 4.27 0.58 13.94
CA TRP A 243 5.15 -0.09 14.90
C TRP A 243 6.62 0.22 14.62
N PRO A 244 7.53 0.15 15.61
CA PRO A 244 8.97 0.20 15.36
C PRO A 244 9.38 -0.79 14.27
N PHE A 245 10.30 -0.40 13.40
CA PHE A 245 10.78 -1.16 12.25
C PHE A 245 9.75 -1.38 11.11
N ALA A 246 8.53 -0.82 11.22
CA ALA A 246 7.52 -0.87 10.16
C ALA A 246 7.33 0.51 9.48
N LYS A 247 6.25 1.25 9.72
CA LYS A 247 6.07 2.61 9.16
C LYS A 247 7.34 3.47 9.31
N TRP A 248 7.66 4.29 8.32
CA TRP A 248 8.91 5.08 8.19
C TRP A 248 10.20 4.27 8.04
N ASN A 249 10.12 2.95 7.80
CA ASN A 249 11.26 2.07 7.62
C ASN A 249 11.14 1.25 6.33
N LEU A 250 12.29 0.84 5.77
CA LEU A 250 12.31 0.08 4.52
C LEU A 250 12.44 -1.44 4.73
N TYR A 251 12.24 -1.93 5.96
CA TYR A 251 12.03 -3.35 6.21
C TYR A 251 10.68 -3.81 5.63
N ASP A 252 10.54 -5.11 5.32
CA ASP A 252 9.29 -5.65 4.78
C ASP A 252 8.07 -5.37 5.68
N ALA A 253 8.26 -5.22 6.99
CA ALA A 253 7.20 -4.79 7.90
C ALA A 253 6.64 -3.40 7.56
N GLY A 254 7.44 -2.53 6.94
CA GLY A 254 7.04 -1.17 6.52
C GLY A 254 6.60 -1.07 5.07
N ILE A 255 7.24 -1.82 4.17
CA ILE A 255 7.07 -1.64 2.73
C ILE A 255 6.21 -2.70 2.05
N LYS A 256 6.08 -3.89 2.61
CA LYS A 256 5.23 -4.95 2.09
C LYS A 256 3.81 -4.75 2.61
N VAL A 257 2.82 -4.89 1.72
CA VAL A 257 1.41 -4.63 2.03
C VAL A 257 0.53 -5.77 1.53
N PRO A 258 -0.64 -6.00 2.13
CA PRO A 258 -1.62 -6.89 1.54
C PRO A 258 -2.09 -6.33 0.20
N LEU A 259 -2.30 -7.21 -0.78
CA LEU A 259 -2.94 -6.88 -2.04
C LEU A 259 -3.81 -8.06 -2.48
N LEU A 260 -5.09 -7.79 -2.66
CA LEU A 260 -6.10 -8.72 -3.12
C LEU A 260 -6.89 -8.08 -4.26
N VAL A 261 -7.07 -8.82 -5.36
CA VAL A 261 -7.88 -8.37 -6.51
C VAL A 261 -8.96 -9.39 -6.80
N VAL A 262 -10.22 -8.94 -6.88
CA VAL A 262 -11.36 -9.72 -7.34
C VAL A 262 -11.85 -9.13 -8.66
N TRP A 263 -11.96 -9.97 -9.69
CA TRP A 263 -12.51 -9.58 -10.98
C TRP A 263 -13.27 -10.77 -11.56
N PRO A 264 -14.59 -10.87 -11.28
CA PRO A 264 -15.40 -12.02 -11.70
C PRO A 264 -15.31 -12.31 -13.20
N GLY A 265 -15.17 -13.58 -13.56
CA GLY A 265 -15.05 -14.00 -14.96
C GLY A 265 -13.70 -13.70 -15.64
N HIS A 266 -12.78 -13.00 -14.97
CA HIS A 266 -11.44 -12.65 -15.49
C HIS A 266 -10.30 -13.22 -14.64
N ILE A 267 -10.46 -13.25 -13.33
CA ILE A 267 -9.49 -13.83 -12.39
C ILE A 267 -10.03 -15.18 -11.92
N ALA A 268 -9.18 -16.21 -11.95
CA ALA A 268 -9.51 -17.49 -11.37
C ALA A 268 -9.67 -17.35 -9.84
N PRO A 269 -10.79 -17.78 -9.27
CA PRO A 269 -11.03 -17.63 -7.83
C PRO A 269 -10.07 -18.49 -6.99
N ASN A 270 -9.83 -18.07 -5.75
CA ASN A 270 -8.99 -18.75 -4.77
C ASN A 270 -7.56 -19.03 -5.28
N THR A 271 -6.97 -18.05 -5.94
CA THR A 271 -5.60 -18.13 -6.47
C THR A 271 -4.63 -17.21 -5.74
N ARG A 272 -3.34 -17.53 -5.86
CA ARG A 272 -2.24 -16.72 -5.32
C ARG A 272 -1.14 -16.59 -6.36
N THR A 273 -0.38 -15.49 -6.29
CA THR A 273 0.78 -15.27 -7.16
C THR A 273 1.99 -14.77 -6.36
N ASP A 274 3.17 -15.15 -6.81
CA ASP A 274 4.46 -14.65 -6.32
C ASP A 274 5.04 -13.52 -7.19
N ALA A 275 4.30 -13.07 -8.19
CA ALA A 275 4.69 -11.89 -8.97
C ALA A 275 4.88 -10.68 -8.03
N MET A 276 6.07 -10.09 -8.08
CA MET A 276 6.35 -8.87 -7.32
C MET A 276 5.72 -7.67 -8.02
N VAL A 277 4.91 -6.91 -7.31
CA VAL A 277 4.25 -5.69 -7.81
C VAL A 277 4.47 -4.52 -6.84
N SER A 278 4.41 -3.31 -7.37
CA SER A 278 4.46 -2.08 -6.58
C SER A 278 3.13 -1.33 -6.67
N TRP A 279 2.81 -0.54 -5.68
CA TRP A 279 1.61 0.30 -5.64
C TRP A 279 1.52 1.28 -6.83
N ILE A 280 2.66 1.72 -7.36
CA ILE A 280 2.71 2.56 -8.57
C ILE A 280 2.13 1.85 -9.81
N ASP A 281 2.00 0.51 -9.77
CA ASP A 281 1.49 -0.31 -10.87
C ASP A 281 -0.04 -0.44 -10.88
N ILE A 282 -0.71 -0.09 -9.77
CA ILE A 282 -2.15 -0.35 -9.60
C ILE A 282 -2.97 0.49 -10.58
N PHE A 283 -2.80 1.82 -10.61
CA PHE A 283 -3.55 2.66 -11.55
C PHE A 283 -3.19 2.39 -13.01
N PRO A 284 -1.91 2.21 -13.42
CA PRO A 284 -1.57 1.74 -14.76
C PRO A 284 -2.32 0.46 -15.16
N THR A 285 -2.46 -0.48 -14.21
CA THR A 285 -3.23 -1.72 -14.45
C THR A 285 -4.72 -1.44 -14.63
N LEU A 286 -5.31 -0.61 -13.77
CA LEU A 286 -6.73 -0.25 -13.89
C LEU A 286 -7.02 0.47 -15.22
N LEU A 287 -6.14 1.38 -15.65
CA LEU A 287 -6.25 2.08 -16.94
C LEU A 287 -6.16 1.10 -18.10
N ASP A 288 -5.22 0.16 -18.08
CA ASP A 288 -5.11 -0.89 -19.11
C ASP A 288 -6.35 -1.79 -19.13
N VAL A 289 -6.90 -2.15 -17.98
CA VAL A 289 -8.14 -2.97 -17.89
C VAL A 289 -9.30 -2.29 -18.59
N VAL A 290 -9.45 -0.98 -18.43
CA VAL A 290 -10.53 -0.20 -19.06
C VAL A 290 -10.24 0.20 -20.50
N GLY A 291 -9.07 -0.19 -21.03
CA GLY A 291 -8.66 0.06 -22.42
C GLY A 291 -8.07 1.46 -22.65
N ASN A 292 -7.72 2.18 -21.59
CA ASN A 292 -7.02 3.45 -21.71
C ASN A 292 -5.50 3.22 -21.96
N LYS A 293 -4.89 4.09 -22.73
CA LYS A 293 -3.44 4.01 -23.00
C LYS A 293 -2.65 4.45 -21.76
N VAL A 294 -1.84 3.54 -21.23
CA VAL A 294 -0.86 3.85 -20.19
C VAL A 294 0.32 4.58 -20.81
N SER A 295 0.77 5.67 -20.19
CA SER A 295 1.93 6.45 -20.65
C SER A 295 3.24 5.70 -20.40
N ASP A 296 4.15 5.71 -21.37
CA ASP A 296 5.50 5.14 -21.24
C ASP A 296 6.42 5.93 -20.30
N ASN A 297 6.00 7.12 -19.83
CA ASN A 297 6.77 7.98 -18.93
C ASN A 297 6.50 7.75 -17.45
N LEU A 298 5.78 6.68 -17.09
CA LEU A 298 5.54 6.28 -15.70
C LEU A 298 6.66 5.36 -15.19
N ASP A 299 6.82 5.30 -13.89
CA ASP A 299 7.61 4.24 -13.21
C ASP A 299 6.74 2.99 -12.98
N GLY A 300 5.44 3.20 -12.92
CA GLY A 300 4.44 2.15 -12.81
C GLY A 300 4.10 1.52 -14.16
N GLU A 301 3.86 0.21 -14.15
CA GLU A 301 3.53 -0.60 -15.31
C GLU A 301 2.25 -1.41 -15.05
N SER A 302 1.58 -1.88 -16.12
CA SER A 302 0.40 -2.73 -15.98
C SER A 302 0.76 -4.19 -15.70
N PHE A 303 0.27 -4.73 -14.59
CA PHE A 303 0.33 -6.17 -14.28
C PHE A 303 -0.95 -6.93 -14.71
N ARG A 304 -1.74 -6.41 -15.65
CA ARG A 304 -2.96 -7.07 -16.17
C ARG A 304 -2.71 -8.51 -16.58
N LYS A 305 -1.58 -8.82 -17.20
CA LYS A 305 -1.23 -10.20 -17.61
C LYS A 305 -1.13 -11.15 -16.41
N VAL A 306 -0.72 -10.65 -15.24
CA VAL A 306 -0.70 -11.41 -13.98
C VAL A 306 -2.15 -11.66 -13.52
N LEU A 307 -3.01 -10.65 -13.55
CA LEU A 307 -4.42 -10.77 -13.18
C LEU A 307 -5.14 -11.82 -14.06
N GLU A 308 -4.83 -11.86 -15.35
CA GLU A 308 -5.41 -12.80 -16.32
C GLU A 308 -4.75 -14.20 -16.27
N GLY A 309 -3.80 -14.44 -15.35
CA GLY A 309 -3.09 -15.73 -15.23
C GLY A 309 -2.19 -16.07 -16.41
N LYS A 310 -1.77 -15.09 -17.21
CA LYS A 310 -0.90 -15.27 -18.38
C LYS A 310 0.59 -15.32 -18.03
N THR A 311 0.95 -14.85 -16.85
CA THR A 311 2.30 -14.88 -16.28
C THR A 311 2.24 -14.84 -14.76
N ASP A 312 3.23 -15.41 -14.09
CA ASP A 312 3.48 -15.34 -12.65
C ASP A 312 4.70 -14.46 -12.30
N GLN A 313 5.25 -13.77 -13.30
CA GLN A 313 6.41 -12.89 -13.17
C GLN A 313 6.03 -11.47 -13.62
N PHE A 314 6.59 -10.47 -12.89
CA PHE A 314 6.38 -9.08 -13.26
C PHE A 314 7.64 -8.24 -12.97
N ARG A 315 7.85 -7.75 -11.75
CA ARG A 315 9.07 -6.99 -11.41
C ARG A 315 10.17 -7.92 -10.86
N GLU A 316 11.41 -7.72 -11.33
CA GLU A 316 12.58 -8.39 -10.75
C GLU A 316 13.07 -7.69 -9.49
N ASN A 317 12.94 -6.36 -9.45
CA ASN A 317 13.40 -5.54 -8.35
C ASN A 317 12.32 -4.54 -7.93
N ILE A 318 12.23 -4.29 -6.63
CA ILE A 318 11.41 -3.22 -6.03
C ILE A 318 12.35 -2.23 -5.37
N PHE A 319 12.18 -0.96 -5.72
CA PHE A 319 12.87 0.17 -5.10
C PHE A 319 11.93 0.89 -4.15
N THR A 320 12.43 1.30 -2.99
CA THR A 320 11.64 2.05 -2.01
C THR A 320 12.47 3.16 -1.39
N THR A 321 11.79 4.25 -1.05
CA THR A 321 12.42 5.44 -0.47
C THR A 321 11.65 5.90 0.75
N HIS A 322 12.38 6.46 1.71
CA HIS A 322 11.80 7.24 2.79
C HIS A 322 12.69 8.45 3.03
N SER A 323 12.11 9.65 3.10
CA SER A 323 12.91 10.89 3.22
C SER A 323 12.61 11.67 4.51
N GLY A 324 11.50 11.37 5.22
CA GLY A 324 11.22 11.97 6.50
C GLY A 324 9.74 12.24 6.78
N ASP A 325 9.45 12.71 8.00
CA ASP A 325 8.13 13.10 8.48
C ASP A 325 8.26 14.32 9.44
N GLY A 326 8.47 15.49 8.87
CA GLY A 326 8.72 16.70 9.61
C GLY A 326 9.86 16.51 10.63
N LYS A 327 9.70 17.11 11.81
CA LYS A 327 10.67 16.98 12.92
C LYS A 327 10.62 15.63 13.63
N MET A 328 9.59 14.81 13.39
CA MET A 328 9.42 13.54 14.09
C MET A 328 10.26 12.42 13.49
N ASN A 329 10.57 12.51 12.20
CA ASN A 329 11.48 11.59 11.55
C ASN A 329 12.33 12.34 10.52
N VAL A 330 13.61 12.47 10.80
CA VAL A 330 14.60 13.11 9.91
C VAL A 330 15.68 12.09 9.61
N TYR A 331 15.29 11.00 8.94
CA TYR A 331 16.16 9.86 8.68
C TYR A 331 15.91 9.28 7.29
N PRO A 332 16.49 9.84 6.24
CA PRO A 332 16.28 9.37 4.88
C PRO A 332 16.98 8.04 4.60
N ILE A 333 16.24 7.13 3.97
CA ILE A 333 16.64 5.76 3.68
C ILE A 333 16.29 5.42 2.24
N ARG A 334 17.10 4.58 1.58
CA ARG A 334 16.82 4.02 0.26
C ARG A 334 17.00 2.51 0.28
N SER A 335 16.22 1.78 -0.50
CA SER A 335 16.43 0.35 -0.62
C SER A 335 16.10 -0.19 -1.99
N VAL A 336 16.74 -1.31 -2.30
CA VAL A 336 16.37 -2.22 -3.38
C VAL A 336 16.20 -3.62 -2.83
N ARG A 337 15.17 -4.32 -3.31
CA ARG A 337 14.99 -5.73 -3.04
C ARG A 337 14.67 -6.51 -4.29
N ASN A 338 15.07 -7.76 -4.35
CA ASN A 338 14.54 -8.75 -5.27
C ASN A 338 13.75 -9.82 -4.52
N ASP A 339 13.51 -10.95 -5.13
CA ASP A 339 12.77 -12.05 -4.49
C ASP A 339 13.42 -12.57 -3.20
N ARG A 340 14.74 -12.56 -3.12
CA ARG A 340 15.50 -13.16 -2.02
C ARG A 340 16.25 -12.16 -1.16
N PHE A 341 16.82 -11.13 -1.76
CA PHE A 341 17.77 -10.25 -1.08
C PHE A 341 17.22 -8.83 -0.97
N LYS A 342 17.61 -8.14 0.10
CA LYS A 342 17.37 -6.72 0.28
C LYS A 342 18.65 -6.01 0.68
N PHE A 343 18.89 -4.86 0.05
CA PHE A 343 19.95 -3.91 0.41
C PHE A 343 19.30 -2.59 0.82
N ILE A 344 19.71 -2.06 1.97
CA ILE A 344 19.23 -0.78 2.53
C ILE A 344 20.43 0.15 2.68
N LEU A 345 20.27 1.40 2.24
CA LEU A 345 21.23 2.48 2.39
C LEU A 345 20.64 3.53 3.33
N ASN A 346 21.23 3.70 4.51
CA ASN A 346 20.94 4.75 5.46
C ASN A 346 21.81 5.97 5.09
N LEU A 347 21.19 7.06 4.60
CA LEU A 347 21.93 8.16 3.97
C LEU A 347 22.75 8.99 4.97
N TYR A 348 22.32 9.06 6.23
CA TYR A 348 22.95 9.85 7.28
C TYR A 348 23.03 9.06 8.59
N PRO A 349 23.85 7.97 8.63
CA PRO A 349 23.86 7.03 9.74
C PRO A 349 24.44 7.60 11.05
N GLU A 350 25.08 8.76 10.99
CA GLU A 350 25.58 9.51 12.16
C GLU A 350 24.45 10.18 12.97
N ASN A 351 23.19 10.05 12.53
CA ASN A 351 22.03 10.61 13.20
C ASN A 351 21.12 9.52 13.77
N TYR A 352 20.34 9.87 14.80
CA TYR A 352 19.33 9.00 15.34
C TYR A 352 18.17 8.81 14.38
N HIS A 353 17.76 7.56 14.18
CA HIS A 353 16.42 7.27 13.70
C HIS A 353 15.41 7.52 14.82
N SER A 354 14.28 8.12 14.52
CA SER A 354 13.16 8.36 15.46
C SER A 354 11.85 8.48 14.67
N ASN A 355 10.73 8.44 15.35
CA ASN A 355 9.41 8.74 14.77
C ASN A 355 8.41 9.19 15.85
N HIS A 356 7.17 9.37 15.48
CA HIS A 356 6.10 9.80 16.37
C HIS A 356 5.93 8.92 17.61
N SER A 357 6.20 7.61 17.50
CA SER A 357 5.97 6.67 18.60
C SER A 357 6.93 6.89 19.76
N ASP A 358 8.24 7.01 19.48
CA ASP A 358 9.26 7.19 20.51
C ASP A 358 9.35 8.64 21.02
N ILE A 359 9.02 9.63 20.18
CA ILE A 359 9.07 11.06 20.55
C ILE A 359 7.83 11.45 21.34
N LEU A 360 6.63 11.20 20.82
CA LEU A 360 5.38 11.73 21.39
C LEU A 360 4.76 10.86 22.48
N ARG A 361 4.97 9.56 22.42
CA ARG A 361 4.48 8.55 23.38
C ARG A 361 3.00 8.72 23.75
N LYS A 362 2.16 9.07 22.77
CA LYS A 362 0.74 9.34 22.98
C LYS A 362 -0.04 8.07 23.34
N PRO A 363 -1.08 8.17 24.20
CA PRO A 363 -2.01 7.07 24.44
C PRO A 363 -2.59 6.51 23.13
N ARG A 364 -2.77 5.19 23.08
CA ARG A 364 -3.30 4.46 21.89
C ARG A 364 -2.48 4.68 20.62
N ALA A 365 -1.18 4.94 20.79
CA ALA A 365 -0.19 5.10 19.72
C ALA A 365 1.18 4.61 20.20
N GLY A 366 2.04 5.50 20.74
CA GLY A 366 3.41 5.22 21.16
C GLY A 366 3.62 5.10 22.68
N ALA A 367 2.61 5.17 23.54
CA ALA A 367 2.76 5.18 25.00
C ALA A 367 3.42 3.90 25.57
N TYR A 368 3.41 2.78 24.83
CA TYR A 368 4.14 1.57 25.21
C TYR A 368 5.66 1.78 25.29
N TRP A 369 6.20 2.84 24.68
CA TRP A 369 7.64 3.10 24.61
C TRP A 369 8.28 3.32 26.01
N ASP A 370 7.55 3.89 26.96
CA ASP A 370 8.03 4.04 28.33
C ASP A 370 8.31 2.71 29.01
N SER A 371 7.52 1.68 28.70
CA SER A 371 7.75 0.31 29.18
C SER A 371 8.99 -0.33 28.53
N TRP A 372 9.30 0.03 27.27
CA TRP A 372 10.50 -0.41 26.57
C TRP A 372 11.77 0.17 27.20
N ASP A 373 11.79 1.49 27.46
CA ASP A 373 12.92 2.14 28.15
C ASP A 373 13.16 1.55 29.53
N LYS A 374 12.08 1.15 30.23
CA LYS A 374 12.19 0.46 31.52
C LYS A 374 12.75 -0.95 31.38
N ALA A 375 12.26 -1.73 30.42
CA ALA A 375 12.73 -3.10 30.17
C ALA A 375 14.22 -3.11 29.78
N ALA A 376 14.66 -2.18 28.94
CA ALA A 376 16.04 -2.08 28.47
C ALA A 376 17.08 -1.83 29.59
N LYS A 377 16.65 -1.37 30.77
CA LYS A 377 17.56 -1.18 31.92
C LYS A 377 18.02 -2.49 32.55
N THR A 378 17.28 -3.58 32.35
CA THR A 378 17.53 -4.87 33.01
C THR A 378 17.57 -6.05 32.05
N ASP A 379 17.08 -5.87 30.82
CA ASP A 379 17.06 -6.89 29.77
C ASP A 379 17.97 -6.49 28.61
N PRO A 380 19.11 -7.18 28.40
CA PRO A 380 20.02 -6.92 27.28
C PRO A 380 19.38 -7.07 25.90
N ALA A 381 18.40 -7.98 25.73
CA ALA A 381 17.71 -8.16 24.45
C ALA A 381 16.83 -6.95 24.13
N ALA A 382 16.08 -6.44 25.12
CA ALA A 382 15.33 -5.20 25.00
C ALA A 382 16.25 -3.99 24.70
N ALA A 383 17.41 -3.91 25.38
CA ALA A 383 18.38 -2.86 25.12
C ALA A 383 18.92 -2.92 23.69
N ALA A 384 19.19 -4.12 23.15
CA ALA A 384 19.65 -4.30 21.77
C ALA A 384 18.58 -3.87 20.72
N ILE A 385 17.31 -4.16 20.96
CA ILE A 385 16.19 -3.70 20.10
C ILE A 385 16.13 -2.18 20.07
N ILE A 386 16.18 -1.51 21.22
CA ILE A 386 16.20 -0.04 21.29
C ILE A 386 17.43 0.54 20.61
N GLN A 387 18.61 -0.08 20.81
CA GLN A 387 19.83 0.37 20.16
C GLN A 387 19.72 0.25 18.63
N LYS A 388 19.23 -0.88 18.11
CA LYS A 388 18.98 -1.10 16.66
C LYS A 388 17.98 -0.10 16.11
N TYR A 389 16.98 0.30 16.89
CA TYR A 389 15.98 1.28 16.46
C TYR A 389 16.59 2.66 16.26
N TYR A 390 17.36 3.16 17.22
CA TYR A 390 17.91 4.52 17.19
C TYR A 390 19.18 4.65 16.34
N VAL A 391 20.05 3.63 16.36
CA VAL A 391 21.38 3.70 15.74
C VAL A 391 21.51 2.62 14.68
N ARG A 392 21.72 3.03 13.46
CA ARG A 392 21.81 2.13 12.30
C ARG A 392 23.12 2.24 11.58
N PRO A 393 23.63 1.15 10.99
CA PRO A 393 24.80 1.22 10.12
C PRO A 393 24.47 1.97 8.83
N ALA A 394 25.52 2.38 8.10
CA ALA A 394 25.34 3.04 6.80
C ALA A 394 24.63 2.13 5.78
N GLU A 395 24.92 0.84 5.83
CA GLU A 395 24.37 -0.15 4.92
C GLU A 395 23.87 -1.38 5.66
N GLU A 396 22.78 -1.95 5.13
CA GLU A 396 22.22 -3.19 5.64
C GLU A 396 21.93 -4.15 4.47
N PHE A 397 22.20 -5.45 4.70
CA PHE A 397 21.90 -6.49 3.72
C PHE A 397 21.25 -7.70 4.37
N TYR A 398 20.17 -8.20 3.75
CA TYR A 398 19.38 -9.30 4.29
C TYR A 398 19.08 -10.37 3.24
N ASP A 399 19.15 -11.63 3.64
CA ASP A 399 18.64 -12.79 2.89
C ASP A 399 17.24 -13.13 3.43
N LEU A 400 16.20 -12.62 2.76
CA LEU A 400 14.81 -12.70 3.18
C LEU A 400 14.25 -14.13 3.19
N LYS A 401 14.95 -15.08 2.57
CA LYS A 401 14.56 -16.49 2.58
C LYS A 401 14.86 -17.15 3.93
N ILE A 402 15.95 -16.75 4.59
CA ILE A 402 16.38 -17.30 5.87
C ILE A 402 16.08 -16.37 7.05
N ASP A 403 15.91 -15.08 6.78
CA ASP A 403 15.60 -14.04 7.76
C ASP A 403 14.48 -13.11 7.23
N PRO A 404 13.23 -13.59 7.17
CA PRO A 404 12.11 -12.84 6.61
C PRO A 404 11.69 -11.61 7.44
N THR A 405 12.20 -11.47 8.66
CA THR A 405 11.97 -10.34 9.56
C THR A 405 13.17 -9.41 9.70
N GLU A 406 14.24 -9.62 8.92
CA GLU A 406 15.39 -8.72 8.76
C GLU A 406 16.09 -8.41 10.09
N GLN A 407 16.34 -9.47 10.90
CA GLN A 407 16.96 -9.32 12.21
C GLN A 407 18.49 -9.36 12.15
N LYS A 408 19.06 -10.08 11.17
CA LYS A 408 20.51 -10.30 11.05
C LYS A 408 21.06 -9.57 9.83
N ASN A 409 21.70 -8.42 10.05
CA ASN A 409 22.43 -7.73 9.00
C ASN A 409 23.66 -8.54 8.53
N LEU A 410 23.71 -8.85 7.23
CA LEU A 410 24.78 -9.65 6.60
C LEU A 410 25.76 -8.79 5.79
N ILE A 411 25.80 -7.48 6.02
CA ILE A 411 26.61 -6.54 5.22
C ILE A 411 28.11 -6.87 5.25
N ASP A 412 28.61 -7.38 6.36
CA ASP A 412 30.03 -7.72 6.57
C ASP A 412 30.32 -9.21 6.33
N ASN A 413 29.34 -9.99 5.79
CA ASN A 413 29.56 -11.41 5.53
C ASN A 413 30.19 -11.61 4.15
N ASP A 414 31.39 -12.22 4.13
CA ASP A 414 32.19 -12.48 2.93
C ASP A 414 31.45 -13.29 1.85
N GLU A 415 30.55 -14.20 2.25
CA GLU A 415 29.78 -15.04 1.32
C GLU A 415 28.80 -14.24 0.44
N TYR A 416 28.40 -13.05 0.85
CA TYR A 416 27.42 -12.22 0.15
C TYR A 416 28.04 -11.00 -0.54
N GLN A 417 29.34 -10.76 -0.49
CA GLN A 417 29.97 -9.52 -0.96
C GLN A 417 29.71 -9.24 -2.44
N GLU A 418 29.71 -10.26 -3.30
CA GLU A 418 29.38 -10.11 -4.72
C GLU A 418 27.92 -9.61 -4.90
N GLN A 419 26.98 -10.23 -4.18
CA GLN A 419 25.55 -9.86 -4.23
C GLN A 419 25.31 -8.48 -3.64
N ILE A 420 25.97 -8.14 -2.53
CA ILE A 420 25.91 -6.80 -1.92
C ILE A 420 26.38 -5.76 -2.90
N GLN A 421 27.52 -5.95 -3.54
CA GLN A 421 28.07 -5.01 -4.52
C GLN A 421 27.14 -4.82 -5.73
N LYS A 422 26.53 -5.91 -6.22
CA LYS A 422 25.56 -5.84 -7.31
C LYS A 422 24.33 -5.00 -6.92
N MET A 423 23.77 -5.23 -5.74
CA MET A 423 22.58 -4.51 -5.29
C MET A 423 22.87 -3.04 -4.96
N ARG A 424 24.06 -2.74 -4.40
CA ARG A 424 24.53 -1.37 -4.18
C ARG A 424 24.61 -0.59 -5.49
N GLN A 425 25.23 -1.16 -6.53
CA GLN A 425 25.33 -0.55 -7.84
C GLN A 425 23.95 -0.34 -8.49
N LEU A 426 23.07 -1.32 -8.34
CA LEU A 426 21.71 -1.24 -8.86
C LEU A 426 20.91 -0.11 -8.19
N LEU A 427 21.00 0.01 -6.87
CA LEU A 427 20.34 1.08 -6.13
C LEU A 427 20.90 2.46 -6.52
N GLU A 428 22.22 2.60 -6.60
CA GLU A 428 22.86 3.86 -6.95
C GLU A 428 22.49 4.30 -8.38
N ALA A 429 22.49 3.38 -9.34
CA ALA A 429 22.08 3.66 -10.72
C ALA A 429 20.62 4.13 -10.77
N TRP A 430 19.74 3.45 -10.06
CA TRP A 430 18.32 3.82 -9.99
C TRP A 430 18.09 5.18 -9.32
N MET A 431 18.79 5.48 -8.21
CA MET A 431 18.71 6.79 -7.54
C MET A 431 19.10 7.92 -8.49
N ASN A 432 20.16 7.72 -9.28
CA ASN A 432 20.61 8.71 -10.29
C ASN A 432 19.56 8.90 -11.41
N GLU A 433 18.96 7.81 -11.89
CA GLU A 433 17.89 7.85 -12.90
C GLU A 433 16.66 8.60 -12.37
N GLN A 434 16.29 8.40 -11.10
CA GLN A 434 15.17 9.09 -10.45
C GLN A 434 15.46 10.56 -10.14
N GLY A 435 16.70 11.02 -10.26
CA GLY A 435 17.11 12.36 -9.84
C GLY A 435 17.07 12.56 -8.32
N ASP A 436 17.30 11.50 -7.56
CA ASP A 436 17.27 11.54 -6.10
C ASP A 436 18.42 12.40 -5.56
N THR A 437 18.06 13.50 -4.94
CA THR A 437 19.03 14.49 -4.42
C THR A 437 19.56 14.14 -3.03
N ARG A 438 19.05 13.07 -2.39
CA ARG A 438 19.36 12.68 -1.02
C ARG A 438 19.09 13.80 -0.01
N ALA A 439 18.10 14.64 -0.28
CA ALA A 439 17.81 15.83 0.52
C ALA A 439 17.35 15.47 1.95
N LEU A 440 17.75 16.33 2.87
CA LEU A 440 17.15 16.42 4.22
C LEU A 440 16.04 17.48 4.20
N PHE A 441 14.89 17.15 4.76
CA PHE A 441 13.72 18.04 4.81
C PHE A 441 13.61 18.79 6.13
N GLU A 442 14.40 18.41 7.14
CA GLU A 442 14.50 19.03 8.46
C GLU A 442 15.90 18.83 9.05
N THR A 443 16.18 19.41 10.21
CA THR A 443 17.45 19.23 10.91
C THR A 443 17.51 17.86 11.58
N PRO A 444 18.48 17.00 11.24
CA PRO A 444 18.63 15.68 11.84
C PRO A 444 19.14 15.74 13.29
N TYR A 445 18.99 14.64 14.01
CA TYR A 445 19.38 14.47 15.41
C TYR A 445 20.68 13.66 15.51
N PRO A 446 21.85 14.31 15.75
CA PRO A 446 23.13 13.62 15.78
C PRO A 446 23.24 12.64 16.97
N ILE A 447 23.86 11.47 16.75
CA ILE A 447 24.07 10.45 17.80
C ILE A 447 24.94 10.98 18.95
N SER A 448 25.75 11.99 18.70
CA SER A 448 26.57 12.67 19.72
C SER A 448 25.75 13.56 20.68
N GLY A 449 24.47 13.80 20.36
CA GLY A 449 23.53 14.61 21.14
C GLY A 449 22.54 13.78 21.95
N PRO A 450 21.60 14.44 22.65
CA PRO A 450 20.50 13.77 23.32
C PRO A 450 19.56 13.10 22.31
N ARG A 451 18.86 12.05 22.76
CA ARG A 451 17.82 11.39 21.93
C ARG A 451 16.68 12.36 21.64
N PRO A 452 15.99 12.22 20.49
CA PRO A 452 14.94 13.16 20.07
C PRO A 452 13.83 13.40 21.11
N HIS A 453 13.37 12.35 21.82
CA HIS A 453 12.34 12.49 22.85
C HIS A 453 12.79 13.36 24.06
N GLU A 454 14.10 13.44 24.35
CA GLU A 454 14.67 14.24 25.44
C GLU A 454 14.70 15.74 25.09
N LEU A 455 14.54 16.08 23.81
CA LEU A 455 14.56 17.47 23.33
C LEU A 455 13.20 18.18 23.46
N GLY A 456 12.17 17.51 23.95
CA GLY A 456 10.83 18.08 24.12
C GLY A 456 10.15 18.48 22.81
N ILE A 457 10.46 17.79 21.71
CA ILE A 457 9.86 18.01 20.40
C ILE A 457 8.37 17.65 20.48
N ARG A 458 7.51 18.58 20.03
CA ARG A 458 6.06 18.41 20.00
C ARG A 458 5.47 18.92 18.69
#